data_f21fdf9d31342de69db929b9df03ed29
#
_entry.id   f21fdf9d31342de69db929b9df03ed29
#
_cell.length_a   1.000
_cell.length_b   1.000
_cell.length_c   1.000
_cell.angle_alpha   90.00
_cell.angle_beta   90.00
_cell.angle_gamma   90.00
#
_symmetry.space_group_name_H-M   'P 1'
#
loop_
_entity.id
_entity.type
_entity.pdbx_description
1 polymer ?
#
loop_
_entity_poly.entity_id
_entity_poly.type
_entity_poly.pdbx_seq_one_letter_code
_entity_poly.pdbx_strand_id
1 'polypeptide(L)'
;MTFLLNIMLMSSTSQNVAMPYAELPGQCIQLTGDLVEVVYYYPNGSIKQIGFLENGNKTGEWVSYNLEGQIVVKAYFENNLKEGKWKVYNDEGELQYKIQYRNGKKVWAQEYDESGNTTAFNYK
;
A
#
# COMPACT_ATOMS: atom_id res chain seq x y z
N MET A 1 4.25 -21.84 -10.85
CA MET A 1 3.82 -21.59 -11.10
C MET A 1 3.05 -21.54 -11.28
N THR A 2 2.84 -21.15 -11.47
CA THR A 2 2.13 -20.88 -11.89
C THR A 2 1.31 -20.67 -11.67
N PHE A 3 1.00 -20.31 -11.89
CA PHE A 3 0.20 -19.97 -11.98
C PHE A 3 -0.06 -19.43 -12.08
N LEU A 4 0.04 -18.89 -12.19
CA LEU A 4 -0.35 -18.28 -12.55
C LEU A 4 -0.71 -18.05 -12.92
N LEU A 5 -0.70 -17.89 -13.11
CA LEU A 5 -1.21 -17.57 -13.71
C LEU A 5 -1.93 -17.58 -13.91
N ASN A 6 -2.05 -17.66 -13.97
CA ASN A 6 -2.83 -17.52 -14.34
C ASN A 6 -3.56 -17.05 -14.01
N ILE A 7 -3.55 -16.67 -13.79
CA ILE A 7 -4.21 -16.09 -13.65
C ILE A 7 -4.35 -15.42 -13.97
N MET A 8 -4.12 -15.19 -14.36
CA MET A 8 -4.27 -14.58 -14.85
C MET A 8 -4.61 -14.54 -15.35
N LEU A 9 -4.68 -14.54 -15.53
CA LEU A 9 -5.05 -14.41 -16.14
C LEU A 9 -5.72 -14.32 -16.26
N MET A 10 -6.00 -14.10 -16.28
CA MET A 10 -6.63 -13.84 -16.53
C MET A 10 -7.08 -13.41 -16.78
N SER A 11 -7.11 -13.02 -17.19
CA SER A 11 -7.52 -12.46 -17.66
C SER A 11 -7.73 -12.00 -17.98
N SER A 12 -7.67 -11.57 -18.31
CA SER A 12 -7.73 -10.98 -18.89
C SER A 12 -7.80 -10.36 -18.99
N THR A 13 -7.87 -9.83 -19.21
CA THR A 13 -7.85 -9.14 -19.53
C THR A 13 -7.56 -8.46 -19.22
N SER A 14 -7.53 -8.18 -19.22
CA SER A 14 -7.24 -7.53 -19.04
C SER A 14 -6.57 -7.19 -18.67
N GLN A 15 -6.33 -7.16 -18.77
CA GLN A 15 -5.69 -6.87 -18.45
C GLN A 15 -4.87 -6.34 -18.34
N ASN A 16 -4.70 -6.04 -18.67
CA ASN A 16 -3.91 -5.44 -18.76
C ASN A 16 -3.68 -4.40 -18.13
N VAL A 17 -3.76 -4.36 -17.76
CA VAL A 17 -3.43 -3.37 -16.82
C VAL A 17 -1.96 -3.27 -16.74
N ALA A 18 -1.43 -2.22 -17.29
CA ALA A 18 -0.03 -1.96 -17.14
C ALA A 18 0.23 -1.89 -15.66
N MET A 19 0.55 -3.00 -15.07
CA MET A 19 0.89 -3.03 -13.67
C MET A 19 2.24 -2.39 -13.53
N PRO A 20 2.31 -1.23 -12.90
CA PRO A 20 3.64 -0.68 -12.63
C PRO A 20 4.44 -1.59 -11.71
N TYR A 21 3.82 -2.62 -11.20
CA TYR A 21 4.44 -3.58 -10.32
C TYR A 21 4.59 -4.95 -10.97
N ALA A 22 4.63 -4.99 -12.30
CA ALA A 22 4.63 -6.26 -13.02
C ALA A 22 5.83 -7.13 -12.65
N GLU A 23 6.94 -6.51 -12.29
CA GLU A 23 8.12 -7.25 -11.89
C GLU A 23 8.03 -7.85 -10.49
N LEU A 24 6.99 -7.48 -9.71
CA LEU A 24 6.82 -7.99 -8.37
C LEU A 24 5.80 -9.12 -8.39
N PRO A 25 6.16 -10.30 -7.88
CA PRO A 25 5.17 -11.36 -7.78
C PRO A 25 4.01 -10.90 -6.91
N GLY A 26 2.80 -11.12 -7.37
CA GLY A 26 1.64 -10.70 -6.63
C GLY A 26 0.47 -11.58 -6.94
N GLN A 27 -0.53 -11.52 -6.10
CA GLN A 27 -1.81 -12.15 -6.32
C GLN A 27 -2.88 -11.09 -6.34
N CYS A 28 -3.85 -11.27 -7.22
CA CYS A 28 -5.01 -10.38 -7.30
C CYS A 28 -6.25 -11.21 -7.04
N ILE A 29 -7.08 -10.74 -6.15
CA ILE A 29 -8.36 -11.38 -5.85
C ILE A 29 -9.45 -10.37 -6.17
N GLN A 30 -10.31 -10.70 -7.12
CA GLN A 30 -11.42 -9.83 -7.47
C GLN A 30 -12.49 -9.94 -6.40
N LEU A 31 -12.90 -8.83 -5.84
CA LEU A 31 -13.87 -8.78 -4.75
C LEU A 31 -15.27 -8.51 -5.28
N THR A 32 -15.42 -7.42 -6.02
CA THR A 32 -16.73 -7.03 -6.51
C THR A 32 -16.54 -6.02 -7.64
N GLY A 33 -17.26 -6.20 -8.74
CA GLY A 33 -17.13 -5.31 -9.88
C GLY A 33 -15.68 -5.18 -10.30
N ASP A 34 -15.15 -3.97 -10.25
CA ASP A 34 -13.78 -3.68 -10.65
C ASP A 34 -12.82 -3.54 -9.46
N LEU A 35 -13.27 -3.92 -8.27
CA LEU A 35 -12.46 -3.85 -7.06
C LEU A 35 -11.66 -5.15 -6.91
N VAL A 36 -10.36 -5.00 -6.76
CA VAL A 36 -9.42 -6.11 -6.69
C VAL A 36 -8.51 -5.91 -5.49
N GLU A 37 -8.35 -6.95 -4.68
CA GLU A 37 -7.31 -6.96 -3.66
C GLU A 37 -6.02 -7.46 -4.28
N VAL A 38 -4.93 -6.77 -3.99
CA VAL A 38 -3.60 -7.09 -4.53
C VAL A 38 -2.65 -7.36 -3.38
N VAL A 39 -1.96 -8.48 -3.47
CA VAL A 39 -0.95 -8.85 -2.47
C VAL A 39 0.39 -9.04 -3.19
N TYR A 40 1.39 -8.30 -2.74
CA TYR A 40 2.75 -8.42 -3.25
C TYR A 40 3.63 -9.11 -2.21
N TYR A 41 4.59 -9.87 -2.68
CA TYR A 41 5.44 -10.69 -1.81
C TYR A 41 6.90 -10.33 -2.00
N TYR A 42 7.67 -10.49 -0.94
CA TYR A 42 9.13 -10.53 -1.03
C TYR A 42 9.56 -11.84 -1.68
N PRO A 43 10.81 -11.92 -2.19
CA PRO A 43 11.28 -13.17 -2.79
C PRO A 43 11.25 -14.37 -1.85
N ASN A 44 11.31 -14.16 -0.52
CA ASN A 44 11.24 -15.24 0.44
C ASN A 44 9.80 -15.71 0.72
N GLY A 45 8.81 -15.12 0.06
CA GLY A 45 7.42 -15.51 0.21
C GLY A 45 6.64 -14.74 1.26
N SER A 46 7.29 -13.89 2.06
CA SER A 46 6.56 -13.09 3.03
C SER A 46 5.86 -11.92 2.32
N ILE A 47 4.79 -11.45 2.95
CA ILE A 47 3.99 -10.38 2.35
C ILE A 47 4.77 -9.07 2.43
N LYS A 48 4.84 -8.38 1.30
CA LYS A 48 5.48 -7.08 1.19
C LYS A 48 4.46 -5.96 1.27
N GLN A 49 3.31 -6.13 0.63
CA GLN A 49 2.30 -5.07 0.58
C GLN A 49 0.95 -5.66 0.24
N ILE A 50 -0.09 -5.12 0.87
CA ILE A 50 -1.48 -5.45 0.55
C ILE A 50 -2.21 -4.15 0.28
N GLY A 51 -3.07 -4.15 -0.74
CA GLY A 51 -3.88 -2.99 -1.05
C GLY A 51 -4.99 -3.33 -2.01
N PHE A 52 -5.64 -2.29 -2.50
CA PHE A 52 -6.81 -2.46 -3.35
C PHE A 52 -6.68 -1.59 -4.59
N LEU A 53 -7.13 -2.14 -5.70
CA LEU A 53 -7.26 -1.40 -6.96
C LEU A 53 -8.72 -1.40 -7.36
N GLU A 54 -9.18 -0.27 -7.84
CA GLU A 54 -10.49 -0.15 -8.44
C GLU A 54 -10.30 0.45 -9.82
N ASN A 55 -10.73 -0.26 -10.85
CA ASN A 55 -10.47 0.14 -12.24
C ASN A 55 -8.99 0.39 -12.49
N GLY A 56 -8.12 -0.39 -11.83
CA GLY A 56 -6.68 -0.24 -11.99
C GLY A 56 -6.05 0.86 -11.15
N ASN A 57 -6.84 1.61 -10.40
CA ASN A 57 -6.35 2.72 -9.59
C ASN A 57 -6.29 2.33 -8.12
N LYS A 58 -5.25 2.77 -7.44
CA LYS A 58 -5.14 2.52 -6.00
C LYS A 58 -6.29 3.18 -5.27
N THR A 59 -6.92 2.41 -4.38
CA THR A 59 -8.02 2.90 -3.56
C THR A 59 -7.94 2.25 -2.18
N GLY A 60 -8.48 2.94 -1.18
CA GLY A 60 -8.57 2.40 0.18
C GLY A 60 -7.22 2.28 0.86
N GLU A 61 -7.16 1.41 1.84
CA GLU A 61 -5.97 1.25 2.66
C GLU A 61 -4.94 0.36 1.97
N TRP A 62 -3.68 0.79 2.03
CA TRP A 62 -2.52 0.06 1.54
C TRP A 62 -1.55 -0.10 2.69
N VAL A 63 -1.18 -1.33 3.00
CA VAL A 63 -0.31 -1.63 4.13
C VAL A 63 0.95 -2.28 3.61
N SER A 64 2.09 -1.76 4.03
CA SER A 64 3.40 -2.30 3.67
C SER A 64 4.07 -2.90 4.90
N TYR A 65 4.81 -3.97 4.68
CA TYR A 65 5.47 -4.75 5.74
C TYR A 65 6.95 -4.85 5.44
N ASN A 66 7.76 -5.01 6.50
CA ASN A 66 9.16 -5.34 6.33
C ASN A 66 9.32 -6.88 6.26
N LEU A 67 10.58 -7.32 6.13
CA LEU A 67 10.85 -8.76 5.97
C LEU A 67 10.49 -9.58 7.21
N GLU A 68 10.40 -8.93 8.38
CA GLU A 68 10.00 -9.59 9.62
C GLU A 68 8.49 -9.61 9.83
N GLY A 69 7.73 -9.06 8.86
CA GLY A 69 6.27 -9.04 8.96
C GLY A 69 5.71 -7.88 9.75
N GLN A 70 6.54 -6.92 10.13
CA GLN A 70 6.07 -5.74 10.85
C GLN A 70 5.57 -4.69 9.87
N ILE A 71 4.53 -3.98 10.27
CA ILE A 71 3.99 -2.89 9.46
C ILE A 71 4.97 -1.73 9.45
N VAL A 72 5.31 -1.25 8.27
CA VAL A 72 6.17 -0.08 8.12
C VAL A 72 5.41 1.13 7.61
N VAL A 73 4.33 0.92 6.85
CA VAL A 73 3.51 2.04 6.37
C VAL A 73 2.06 1.61 6.31
N LYS A 74 1.17 2.46 6.81
CA LYS A 74 -0.26 2.41 6.49
C LYS A 74 -0.59 3.65 5.70
N ALA A 75 -1.03 3.44 4.46
CA ALA A 75 -1.31 4.49 3.51
C ALA A 75 -2.78 4.44 3.13
N TYR A 76 -3.29 5.52 2.59
CA TYR A 76 -4.64 5.55 2.07
C TYR A 76 -4.65 6.29 0.74
N PHE A 77 -5.35 5.71 -0.22
CA PHE A 77 -5.43 6.27 -1.57
C PHE A 77 -6.88 6.41 -2.00
N GLU A 78 -7.10 7.36 -2.87
CA GLU A 78 -8.35 7.49 -3.58
C GLU A 78 -8.00 7.85 -5.03
N ASN A 79 -8.34 6.97 -5.95
CA ASN A 79 -8.08 7.19 -7.37
C ASN A 79 -6.61 7.50 -7.65
N ASN A 80 -5.71 6.70 -7.08
CA ASN A 80 -4.26 6.83 -7.20
C ASN A 80 -3.67 8.04 -6.46
N LEU A 81 -4.49 8.87 -5.85
CA LEU A 81 -4.01 10.03 -5.12
C LEU A 81 -3.90 9.68 -3.63
N LYS A 82 -2.84 10.16 -3.01
CA LYS A 82 -2.71 10.03 -1.57
C LYS A 82 -3.85 10.77 -0.89
N GLU A 83 -4.47 10.11 0.08
CA GLU A 83 -5.64 10.67 0.74
C GLU A 83 -5.63 10.25 2.19
N GLY A 84 -6.20 11.09 3.08
CA GLY A 84 -6.39 10.71 4.47
C GLY A 84 -5.10 10.63 5.27
N LYS A 85 -5.15 9.86 6.34
CA LYS A 85 -4.05 9.76 7.29
C LYS A 85 -3.12 8.62 6.93
N TRP A 86 -1.86 8.95 6.80
CA TRP A 86 -0.78 8.00 6.58
C TRP A 86 0.00 7.86 7.86
N LYS A 87 0.46 6.66 8.15
CA LYS A 87 1.28 6.35 9.32
C LYS A 87 2.53 5.63 8.87
N VAL A 88 3.67 6.07 9.39
CA VAL A 88 4.97 5.45 9.10
C VAL A 88 5.57 4.99 10.42
N TYR A 89 6.07 3.77 10.42
CA TYR A 89 6.62 3.12 11.61
C TYR A 89 8.10 2.82 11.41
N ASN A 90 8.87 2.78 12.51
CA ASN A 90 10.27 2.40 12.44
C ASN A 90 10.41 0.87 12.53
N ASP A 91 11.66 0.39 12.56
CA ASP A 91 11.94 -1.05 12.56
C ASP A 91 11.51 -1.74 13.84
N GLU A 92 11.26 -0.99 14.92
CA GLU A 92 10.76 -1.52 16.19
C GLU A 92 9.24 -1.52 16.25
N GLY A 93 8.58 -1.06 15.18
CA GLY A 93 7.12 -1.01 15.16
C GLY A 93 6.53 0.24 15.79
N GLU A 94 7.35 1.23 16.10
CA GLU A 94 6.90 2.45 16.76
C GLU A 94 6.53 3.48 15.73
N LEU A 95 5.47 4.23 16.03
CA LEU A 95 4.97 5.27 15.13
C LEU A 95 5.98 6.40 15.04
N GLN A 96 6.42 6.69 13.82
CA GLN A 96 7.41 7.71 13.54
C GLN A 96 6.78 8.96 12.95
N TYR A 97 5.81 8.78 12.06
CA TYR A 97 5.14 9.91 11.41
C TYR A 97 3.66 9.65 11.27
N LYS A 98 2.88 10.70 11.45
CA LYS A 98 1.51 10.81 10.97
C LYS A 98 1.49 11.91 9.92
N ILE A 99 0.91 11.62 8.77
CA ILE A 99 0.86 12.59 7.68
C ILE A 99 -0.57 12.63 7.16
N GLN A 100 -1.11 13.82 7.01
CA GLN A 100 -2.43 13.99 6.42
C GLN A 100 -2.27 14.43 4.98
N TYR A 101 -2.91 13.70 4.09
CA TYR A 101 -2.97 14.05 2.67
C TYR A 101 -4.39 14.38 2.25
N ARG A 102 -4.50 15.23 1.25
CA ARG A 102 -5.77 15.55 0.60
C ARG A 102 -5.48 15.77 -0.87
N ASN A 103 -6.11 14.95 -1.72
CA ASN A 103 -5.94 15.02 -3.18
C ASN A 103 -4.47 15.00 -3.58
N GLY A 104 -3.70 14.12 -2.96
CA GLY A 104 -2.29 13.95 -3.28
C GLY A 104 -1.35 14.93 -2.61
N LYS A 105 -1.87 15.92 -1.90
CA LYS A 105 -1.04 16.98 -1.29
C LYS A 105 -0.97 16.79 0.21
N LYS A 106 0.21 17.01 0.76
CA LYS A 106 0.41 16.95 2.20
C LYS A 106 -0.23 18.17 2.84
N VAL A 107 -1.12 17.93 3.80
CA VAL A 107 -1.76 19.00 4.57
C VAL A 107 -0.95 19.31 5.82
N TRP A 108 -0.55 18.27 6.55
CA TRP A 108 0.33 18.41 7.71
C TRP A 108 1.07 17.10 7.94
N ALA A 109 2.14 17.19 8.70
CA ALA A 109 2.90 16.02 9.14
C ALA A 109 3.31 16.23 10.59
N GLN A 110 3.29 15.15 11.35
CA GLN A 110 3.68 15.14 12.76
C GLN A 110 4.72 14.03 12.94
N GLU A 111 5.80 14.39 13.59
CA GLU A 111 6.90 13.46 13.84
C GLU A 111 6.96 13.12 15.32
N TYR A 112 7.30 11.87 15.63
CA TYR A 112 7.37 11.36 17.00
C TYR A 112 8.77 10.81 17.28
N ASP A 113 9.22 10.94 18.52
CA ASP A 113 10.46 10.32 18.97
C ASP A 113 10.19 8.90 19.46
N GLU A 114 11.25 8.22 19.92
CA GLU A 114 11.15 6.83 20.36
C GLU A 114 10.28 6.67 21.61
N SER A 115 10.06 7.74 22.33
CA SER A 115 9.18 7.72 23.52
C SER A 115 7.73 8.03 23.17
N GLY A 116 7.46 8.30 21.88
CA GLY A 116 6.13 8.64 21.42
C GLY A 116 5.76 10.09 21.59
N ASN A 117 6.72 10.95 21.92
CA ASN A 117 6.46 12.38 22.04
C ASN A 117 6.59 13.06 20.68
N THR A 118 5.76 14.07 20.47
CA THR A 118 5.85 14.87 19.25
C THR A 118 7.14 15.68 19.24
N THR A 119 7.94 15.54 18.19
CA THR A 119 9.18 16.30 18.04
C THR A 119 9.05 17.41 17.00
N ALA A 120 8.15 17.24 16.02
CA ALA A 120 7.96 18.24 14.97
C ALA A 120 6.54 18.16 14.45
N PHE A 121 6.01 19.29 14.01
CA PHE A 121 4.67 19.37 13.46
C PHE A 121 4.67 20.42 12.35
N ASN A 122 4.46 19.96 11.13
CA ASN A 122 4.52 20.81 9.95
C ASN A 122 3.17 20.95 9.31
N TYR A 123 2.74 22.17 9.09
CA TYR A 123 1.59 22.49 8.26
C TYR A 123 2.05 22.84 6.86
N LYS A 124 1.16 22.59 5.96
CA LYS A 124 1.37 22.97 4.59
C LYS A 124 0.56 24.19 4.22
#